data_a28b7294ce53e4120644e608b2168e61
#
_entry.id   a28b7294ce53e4120644e608b2168e61
#
_cell.length_a   1.000
_cell.length_b   1.000
_cell.length_c   1.000
_cell.angle_alpha   90.00
_cell.angle_beta   90.00
_cell.angle_gamma   90.00
#
_symmetry.space_group_name_H-M   'P 1'
#
loop_
_entity.id
_entity.type
_entity.pdbx_description
1 polymer ?
#
loop_
_entity_poly.entity_id
_entity_poly.type
_entity_poly.pdbx_seq_one_letter_code
_entity_poly.pdbx_strand_id
1 'polypeptide(L)'
;MAITTNAITNSFKEDILQGIHDFTPSTGDTFKLALYDSSASIGADTTSYAAGISGQVPDTGQYVAGGGTLVNALVSVNGTTAFVDFNDLSFTGVTLTARGALIYNDTASGDPSVCVLDFGGNKTATSGTFTIQFPDANDTQAIIRIS
;
A
#
# COMPACT_ATOMS: atom_id res chain seq x y z
N MET A 1 7.17 -10.80 12.96
CA MET A 1 6.28 -9.87 13.69
C MET A 1 4.99 -9.72 12.91
N ALA A 2 3.84 -9.93 13.55
CA ALA A 2 2.55 -9.82 12.87
C ALA A 2 2.27 -8.36 12.45
N ILE A 3 1.40 -8.17 11.44
CA ILE A 3 0.89 -6.85 11.08
C ILE A 3 0.02 -6.34 12.24
N THR A 4 0.42 -5.29 12.91
CA THR A 4 -0.26 -4.79 14.12
C THR A 4 -0.66 -3.32 14.06
N THR A 5 -0.12 -2.55 13.14
CA THR A 5 -0.39 -1.11 13.00
C THR A 5 -0.21 -0.65 11.55
N ASN A 6 -0.93 0.40 11.18
CA ASN A 6 -0.58 1.17 9.98
C ASN A 6 0.74 1.90 10.24
N ALA A 7 1.66 1.84 9.29
CA ALA A 7 2.95 2.49 9.42
C ALA A 7 3.49 2.96 8.07
N ILE A 8 3.83 4.24 7.99
CA ILE A 8 4.80 4.71 6.97
C ILE A 8 6.13 4.06 7.32
N THR A 9 6.78 3.44 6.33
CA THR A 9 8.04 2.74 6.59
C THR A 9 9.18 3.72 6.90
N ASN A 10 10.17 3.26 7.66
CA ASN A 10 11.29 4.11 8.03
C ASN A 10 12.14 4.49 6.82
N SER A 11 12.35 3.54 5.89
CA SER A 11 13.05 3.80 4.64
C SER A 11 12.35 4.82 3.76
N PHE A 12 11.01 4.82 3.71
CA PHE A 12 10.25 5.80 2.94
C PHE A 12 10.56 7.25 3.34
N LYS A 13 10.80 7.50 4.62
CA LYS A 13 11.12 8.85 5.10
C LYS A 13 12.47 9.33 4.57
N GLU A 14 13.45 8.44 4.46
CA GLU A 14 14.74 8.70 3.84
C GLU A 14 14.59 8.85 2.32
N ASP A 15 13.88 7.94 1.69
CA ASP A 15 13.67 7.89 0.24
C ASP A 15 12.98 9.16 -0.30
N ILE A 16 12.04 9.74 0.45
CA ILE A 16 11.41 11.02 0.12
C ILE A 16 12.44 12.15 0.07
N LEU A 17 13.35 12.20 1.04
CA LEU A 17 14.40 13.24 1.08
C LEU A 17 15.41 13.07 -0.07
N GLN A 18 15.50 11.88 -0.64
CA GLN A 18 16.35 11.57 -1.80
C GLN A 18 15.61 11.71 -3.14
N GLY A 19 14.32 12.01 -3.12
CA GLY A 19 13.52 12.14 -4.33
C GLY A 19 13.25 10.82 -5.04
N ILE A 20 13.18 9.72 -4.31
CA ILE A 20 12.95 8.36 -4.85
C ILE A 20 11.49 8.16 -5.27
N HIS A 21 10.53 8.80 -4.58
CA HIS A 21 9.10 8.60 -4.80
C HIS A 21 8.46 9.84 -5.44
N ASP A 22 7.87 9.66 -6.61
CA ASP A 22 7.07 10.68 -7.29
C ASP A 22 5.59 10.27 -7.34
N PHE A 23 4.76 10.90 -6.52
CA PHE A 23 3.31 10.64 -6.46
C PHE A 23 2.49 11.49 -7.43
N THR A 24 3.11 12.22 -8.34
CA THR A 24 2.38 13.08 -9.28
C THR A 24 1.36 12.26 -10.08
N PRO A 25 0.08 12.67 -10.11
CA PRO A 25 -0.92 12.00 -10.93
C PRO A 25 -0.51 11.93 -12.40
N SER A 26 -0.73 10.79 -13.03
CA SER A 26 -0.50 10.48 -14.44
C SER A 26 0.95 10.44 -14.92
N THR A 27 1.87 11.17 -14.31
CA THR A 27 3.28 11.30 -14.77
C THR A 27 4.29 10.80 -13.75
N GLY A 28 3.87 10.59 -12.51
CA GLY A 28 4.73 10.08 -11.43
C GLY A 28 4.98 8.58 -11.52
N ASP A 29 5.51 8.04 -10.44
CA ASP A 29 5.82 6.62 -10.33
C ASP A 29 4.57 5.75 -10.28
N THR A 30 4.72 4.48 -10.66
CA THR A 30 3.71 3.44 -10.46
C THR A 30 3.88 2.82 -9.09
N PHE A 31 2.84 2.85 -8.29
CA PHE A 31 2.79 2.20 -6.99
C PHE A 31 1.90 0.97 -7.05
N LYS A 32 2.22 -0.06 -6.26
CA LYS A 32 1.43 -1.28 -6.11
C LYS A 32 1.08 -1.56 -4.67
N LEU A 33 -0.02 -2.29 -4.49
CA LEU A 33 -0.50 -2.75 -3.19
C LEU A 33 -0.57 -4.27 -3.19
N ALA A 34 0.32 -4.91 -2.43
CA ALA A 34 0.35 -6.35 -2.23
C ALA A 34 -0.36 -6.73 -0.93
N LEU A 35 -1.17 -7.78 -0.96
CA LEU A 35 -1.94 -8.28 0.17
C LEU A 35 -1.17 -9.35 0.94
N TYR A 36 -1.32 -9.33 2.26
CA TYR A 36 -0.68 -10.26 3.18
C TYR A 36 -1.66 -10.83 4.20
N ASP A 37 -1.50 -12.09 4.53
CA ASP A 37 -2.26 -12.74 5.60
C ASP A 37 -1.64 -12.47 7.00
N SER A 38 -2.24 -13.05 8.04
CA SER A 38 -1.82 -12.84 9.43
C SER A 38 -0.47 -13.47 9.80
N SER A 39 0.11 -14.30 8.93
CA SER A 39 1.44 -14.87 9.16
C SER A 39 2.58 -13.96 8.69
N ALA A 40 2.26 -12.89 7.95
CA ALA A 40 3.26 -11.98 7.43
C ALA A 40 3.94 -11.17 8.53
N SER A 41 5.22 -10.89 8.30
CA SER A 41 6.04 -10.05 9.19
C SER A 41 6.47 -8.79 8.44
N ILE A 42 5.52 -7.88 8.24
CA ILE A 42 5.74 -6.56 7.62
C ILE A 42 5.35 -5.45 8.60
N GLY A 43 6.04 -4.34 8.55
CA GLY A 43 5.84 -3.20 9.46
C GLY A 43 6.72 -2.01 9.11
N ALA A 44 6.94 -1.11 10.07
CA ALA A 44 7.71 0.11 9.87
C ALA A 44 9.14 -0.15 9.37
N ASP A 45 9.74 -1.28 9.68
CA ASP A 45 11.10 -1.64 9.29
C ASP A 45 11.17 -2.38 7.94
N THR A 46 10.05 -2.61 7.28
CA THR A 46 10.01 -3.19 5.92
C THR A 46 10.57 -2.17 4.93
N THR A 47 11.62 -2.54 4.20
CA THR A 47 12.34 -1.60 3.32
C THR A 47 11.92 -1.69 1.86
N SER A 48 11.40 -2.86 1.42
CA SER A 48 11.05 -3.10 0.02
C SER A 48 10.02 -4.23 -0.10
N TYR A 49 9.36 -4.29 -1.25
CA TYR A 49 8.64 -5.48 -1.64
C TYR A 49 9.64 -6.57 -2.07
N ALA A 50 9.37 -7.80 -1.64
CA ALA A 50 10.08 -8.98 -2.12
C ALA A 50 9.09 -10.12 -2.31
N ALA A 51 9.14 -10.79 -3.45
CA ALA A 51 8.22 -11.89 -3.80
C ALA A 51 8.26 -13.07 -2.82
N GLY A 52 9.31 -13.18 -2.01
CA GLY A 52 9.49 -14.24 -1.01
C GLY A 52 9.07 -13.87 0.41
N ILE A 53 8.46 -12.70 0.63
CA ILE A 53 7.96 -12.37 1.98
C ILE A 53 6.86 -13.37 2.35
N SER A 54 7.03 -14.02 3.52
CA SER A 54 6.07 -14.99 4.03
C SER A 54 4.70 -14.34 4.27
N GLY A 55 3.63 -15.08 4.02
CA GLY A 55 2.28 -14.60 4.20
C GLY A 55 1.73 -13.76 3.06
N GLN A 56 2.43 -13.65 1.93
CA GLN A 56 1.87 -13.01 0.76
C GLN A 56 0.67 -13.80 0.24
N VAL A 57 -0.44 -13.12 -0.04
CA VAL A 57 -1.64 -13.73 -0.60
C VAL A 57 -1.32 -14.25 -2.02
N PRO A 58 -1.63 -15.52 -2.32
CA PRO A 58 -1.38 -16.10 -3.65
C PRO A 58 -2.38 -15.62 -4.70
N ASP A 59 -2.10 -15.91 -5.96
CA ASP A 59 -2.98 -15.60 -7.09
C ASP A 59 -4.38 -16.16 -6.88
N THR A 60 -5.39 -15.32 -7.11
CA THR A 60 -6.81 -15.71 -7.07
C THR A 60 -7.66 -14.69 -7.82
N GLY A 61 -8.51 -15.14 -8.74
CA GLY A 61 -9.32 -14.25 -9.56
C GLY A 61 -8.48 -13.17 -10.25
N GLN A 62 -8.84 -11.92 -10.03
CA GLN A 62 -8.07 -10.79 -10.56
C GLN A 62 -6.84 -10.40 -9.71
N TYR A 63 -6.69 -10.98 -8.53
CA TYR A 63 -5.51 -10.72 -7.71
C TYR A 63 -4.34 -11.59 -8.16
N VAL A 64 -3.20 -10.96 -8.42
CA VAL A 64 -1.92 -11.61 -8.70
C VAL A 64 -0.94 -11.25 -7.59
N ALA A 65 -0.16 -12.22 -7.11
CA ALA A 65 0.86 -11.99 -6.10
C ALA A 65 1.82 -10.88 -6.55
N GLY A 66 2.15 -9.95 -5.65
CA GLY A 66 2.78 -8.67 -5.99
C GLY A 66 1.78 -7.52 -6.00
N GLY A 67 0.51 -7.82 -6.14
CA GLY A 67 -0.58 -6.88 -5.92
C GLY A 67 -1.07 -6.16 -7.16
N GLY A 68 -2.00 -5.24 -6.94
CA GLY A 68 -2.61 -4.40 -7.95
C GLY A 68 -1.94 -3.03 -8.05
N THR A 69 -1.98 -2.48 -9.25
CA THR A 69 -1.49 -1.12 -9.51
C THR A 69 -2.44 -0.09 -8.91
N LEU A 70 -1.89 0.82 -8.12
CA LEU A 70 -2.61 1.97 -7.60
C LEU A 70 -2.67 3.10 -8.64
N VAL A 71 -3.73 3.89 -8.59
CA VAL A 71 -3.86 5.10 -9.39
C VAL A 71 -3.61 6.30 -8.49
N ASN A 72 -2.56 7.08 -8.76
CA ASN A 72 -2.25 8.31 -8.06
C ASN A 72 -3.36 9.33 -8.35
N ALA A 73 -4.18 9.63 -7.35
CA ALA A 73 -5.35 10.49 -7.53
C ALA A 73 -5.03 11.96 -7.25
N LEU A 74 -4.26 12.23 -6.20
CA LEU A 74 -4.00 13.59 -5.74
C LEU A 74 -2.71 13.69 -4.94
N VAL A 75 -1.96 14.77 -5.20
CA VAL A 75 -0.98 15.34 -4.28
C VAL A 75 -1.39 16.77 -4.00
N SER A 76 -1.56 17.15 -2.75
CA SER A 76 -2.03 18.48 -2.38
C SER A 76 -1.48 18.92 -1.03
N VAL A 77 -1.74 20.17 -0.69
CA VAL A 77 -1.41 20.75 0.61
C VAL A 77 -2.61 21.52 1.16
N ASN A 78 -2.88 21.36 2.44
CA ASN A 78 -3.81 22.20 3.18
C ASN A 78 -3.13 22.69 4.46
N GLY A 79 -3.09 24.01 4.63
CA GLY A 79 -2.33 24.60 5.72
C GLY A 79 -0.85 24.22 5.66
N THR A 80 -0.38 23.51 6.67
CA THR A 80 1.02 23.06 6.80
C THR A 80 1.20 21.57 6.47
N THR A 81 0.13 20.86 6.05
CA THR A 81 0.16 19.42 5.81
C THR A 81 0.05 19.11 4.32
N ALA A 82 1.08 18.49 3.76
CA ALA A 82 1.03 17.88 2.44
C ALA A 82 0.47 16.46 2.55
N PHE A 83 -0.28 16.03 1.54
CA PHE A 83 -0.88 14.69 1.56
C PHE A 83 -1.02 14.10 0.15
N VAL A 84 -1.10 12.77 0.13
CA VAL A 84 -1.25 11.96 -1.09
C VAL A 84 -2.53 11.14 -0.96
N ASP A 85 -3.20 10.94 -2.09
CA ASP A 85 -4.33 10.04 -2.22
C ASP A 85 -4.19 9.12 -3.43
N PHE A 86 -4.75 7.91 -3.28
CA PHE A 86 -4.93 6.95 -4.36
C PHE A 86 -6.42 6.66 -4.56
N ASN A 87 -6.81 6.31 -5.77
CA ASN A 87 -8.15 5.76 -6.01
C ASN A 87 -8.31 4.42 -5.29
N ASP A 88 -9.54 4.12 -4.87
CA ASP A 88 -9.87 2.81 -4.31
C ASP A 88 -9.49 1.69 -5.27
N LEU A 89 -9.02 0.57 -4.73
CA LEU A 89 -8.56 -0.58 -5.50
C LEU A 89 -9.44 -1.80 -5.21
N SER A 90 -9.97 -2.43 -6.25
CA SER A 90 -10.80 -3.61 -6.13
C SER A 90 -10.24 -4.77 -6.95
N PHE A 91 -10.36 -5.99 -6.39
CA PHE A 91 -10.08 -7.25 -7.08
C PHE A 91 -11.37 -8.07 -7.12
N THR A 92 -11.80 -8.47 -8.32
CA THR A 92 -13.03 -9.23 -8.51
C THR A 92 -12.76 -10.71 -8.71
N GLY A 93 -13.76 -11.55 -8.41
CA GLY A 93 -13.68 -13.00 -8.57
C GLY A 93 -12.64 -13.67 -7.68
N VAL A 94 -12.31 -13.08 -6.54
CA VAL A 94 -11.27 -13.57 -5.64
C VAL A 94 -11.84 -14.41 -4.50
N THR A 95 -11.04 -15.36 -4.06
CA THR A 95 -11.22 -16.09 -2.79
C THR A 95 -9.93 -15.97 -2.01
N LEU A 96 -9.90 -15.05 -1.05
CA LEU A 96 -8.71 -14.75 -0.27
C LEU A 96 -9.06 -14.27 1.14
N THR A 97 -8.08 -14.36 2.02
CA THR A 97 -8.10 -13.71 3.34
C THR A 97 -6.84 -12.89 3.49
N ALA A 98 -6.99 -11.61 3.80
CA ALA A 98 -5.89 -10.70 4.04
C ALA A 98 -5.99 -10.04 5.41
N ARG A 99 -4.86 -9.85 6.07
CA ARG A 99 -4.72 -9.15 7.35
C ARG A 99 -4.26 -7.71 7.15
N GLY A 100 -3.54 -7.46 6.07
CA GLY A 100 -3.00 -6.15 5.74
C GLY A 100 -2.39 -6.09 4.36
N ALA A 101 -1.71 -5.00 4.07
CA ALA A 101 -1.11 -4.74 2.78
C ALA A 101 0.21 -3.97 2.89
N LEU A 102 1.05 -4.10 1.87
CA LEU A 102 2.24 -3.29 1.65
C LEU A 102 2.04 -2.46 0.38
N ILE A 103 2.19 -1.15 0.50
CA ILE A 103 2.31 -0.26 -0.66
C ILE A 103 3.81 -0.06 -0.94
N TYR A 104 4.20 -0.20 -2.19
CA TYR A 104 5.57 -0.05 -2.65
C TYR A 104 5.64 0.62 -4.02
N ASN A 105 6.82 1.14 -4.36
CA ASN A 105 7.08 1.81 -5.63
C ASN A 105 7.62 0.80 -6.64
N ASP A 106 6.82 0.45 -7.66
CA ASP A 106 7.16 -0.51 -8.70
C ASP A 106 8.01 0.10 -9.83
N THR A 107 8.19 1.42 -9.83
CA THR A 107 9.04 2.13 -10.81
C THR A 107 10.49 2.22 -10.34
N ALA A 108 10.69 2.51 -9.06
CA ALA A 108 12.02 2.66 -8.49
C ALA A 108 12.74 1.33 -8.33
N SER A 109 14.04 1.30 -8.60
CA SER A 109 14.85 0.09 -8.47
C SER A 109 14.80 -0.48 -7.06
N GLY A 110 14.54 -1.80 -6.96
CA GLY A 110 14.48 -2.51 -5.68
C GLY A 110 13.11 -2.45 -5.01
N ASP A 111 12.09 -1.93 -5.68
CA ASP A 111 10.70 -1.89 -5.20
C ASP A 111 10.57 -1.34 -3.77
N PRO A 112 11.09 -0.11 -3.48
CA PRO A 112 11.13 0.43 -2.13
C PRO A 112 9.74 0.60 -1.54
N SER A 113 9.61 0.26 -0.26
CA SER A 113 8.35 0.34 0.48
C SER A 113 7.90 1.77 0.71
N VAL A 114 6.59 1.96 0.82
CA VAL A 114 5.95 3.24 1.19
C VAL A 114 5.32 3.13 2.57
N CYS A 115 4.34 2.25 2.71
CA CYS A 115 3.66 2.04 3.98
C CYS A 115 3.05 0.65 4.09
N VAL A 116 2.82 0.24 5.33
CA VAL A 116 2.08 -0.98 5.68
C VAL A 116 0.71 -0.58 6.21
N LEU A 117 -0.32 -1.26 5.70
CA LEU A 117 -1.71 -1.08 6.12
C LEU A 117 -2.13 -2.27 6.97
N ASP A 118 -2.68 -1.98 8.14
CA ASP A 118 -3.32 -2.96 9.01
C ASP A 118 -4.84 -2.86 8.86
N PHE A 119 -5.49 -3.93 8.44
CA PHE A 119 -6.94 -3.97 8.28
C PHE A 119 -7.71 -4.18 9.60
N GLY A 120 -7.00 -4.25 10.73
CA GLY A 120 -7.58 -4.41 12.06
C GLY A 120 -8.08 -5.82 12.37
N GLY A 121 -7.98 -6.74 11.44
CA GLY A 121 -8.42 -8.13 11.52
C GLY A 121 -8.36 -8.78 10.15
N ASN A 122 -8.58 -10.08 10.10
CA ASN A 122 -8.67 -10.79 8.83
C ASN A 122 -9.90 -10.33 8.06
N LYS A 123 -9.71 -9.99 6.79
CA LYS A 123 -10.77 -9.65 5.84
C LYS A 123 -10.81 -10.72 4.76
N THR A 124 -11.99 -11.23 4.47
CA THR A 124 -12.17 -12.38 3.57
C THR A 124 -13.13 -12.03 2.45
N ALA A 125 -12.79 -12.41 1.23
CA ALA A 125 -13.71 -12.49 0.09
C ALA A 125 -13.79 -13.95 -0.36
N THR A 126 -14.99 -14.41 -0.71
CA THR A 126 -15.25 -15.76 -1.23
C THR A 126 -15.99 -15.64 -2.55
N SER A 127 -15.33 -15.99 -3.65
CA SER A 127 -15.85 -15.85 -5.03
C SER A 127 -16.48 -14.46 -5.26
N GLY A 128 -15.80 -13.41 -4.77
CA GLY A 128 -16.40 -12.07 -4.68
C GLY A 128 -15.38 -10.97 -4.97
N THR A 129 -15.71 -9.76 -4.53
CA THR A 129 -14.87 -8.57 -4.69
C THR A 129 -14.20 -8.22 -3.37
N PHE A 130 -12.87 -8.02 -3.41
CA PHE A 130 -12.09 -7.48 -2.30
C PHE A 130 -11.70 -6.05 -2.64
N THR A 131 -12.19 -5.08 -1.86
CA THR A 131 -11.94 -3.65 -2.09
C THR A 131 -11.09 -3.07 -0.98
N ILE A 132 -10.03 -2.35 -1.37
CA ILE A 132 -9.27 -1.47 -0.49
C ILE A 132 -9.82 -0.07 -0.70
N GLN A 133 -10.50 0.45 0.31
CA GLN A 133 -11.01 1.81 0.33
C GLN A 133 -10.02 2.70 1.06
N PHE A 134 -9.48 3.70 0.35
CA PHE A 134 -8.57 4.66 0.96
C PHE A 134 -9.35 5.72 1.74
N PRO A 135 -8.74 6.30 2.80
CA PRO A 135 -9.33 7.39 3.55
C PRO A 135 -9.55 8.64 2.67
N ASP A 136 -10.42 9.54 3.12
CA ASP A 136 -10.66 10.81 2.42
C ASP A 136 -9.37 11.59 2.18
N ALA A 137 -9.25 12.17 0.98
CA ALA A 137 -8.12 12.98 0.55
C ALA A 137 -8.13 14.35 1.24
N ASN A 138 -7.64 14.41 2.47
CA ASN A 138 -7.52 15.65 3.23
C ASN A 138 -6.33 15.60 4.20
N ASP A 139 -6.04 16.72 4.84
CA ASP A 139 -4.90 16.91 5.74
C ASP A 139 -4.99 16.14 7.06
N THR A 140 -6.15 15.57 7.38
CA THR A 140 -6.38 14.84 8.64
C THR A 140 -6.53 13.34 8.48
N GLN A 141 -6.92 12.87 7.29
CA GLN A 141 -7.29 11.46 7.05
C GLN A 141 -6.49 10.77 5.94
N ALA A 142 -5.96 11.51 4.96
CA ALA A 142 -5.26 10.93 3.82
C ALA A 142 -4.21 9.88 4.21
N ILE A 143 -4.01 8.89 3.32
CA ILE A 143 -3.17 7.71 3.60
C ILE A 143 -1.70 8.07 3.88
N ILE A 144 -1.18 9.11 3.24
CA ILE A 144 0.16 9.64 3.47
C ILE A 144 0.05 11.12 3.74
N ARG A 145 0.63 11.57 4.85
CA ARG A 145 0.64 12.98 5.27
C ARG A 145 2.00 13.37 5.82
N ILE A 146 2.42 14.57 5.48
CA ILE A 146 3.66 15.19 5.97
C ILE A 146 3.30 16.59 6.48
N SER A 147 3.51 16.82 7.78
CA SER A 147 3.25 18.10 8.46
C SER A 147 4.51 18.69 9.05
#